data_6ee2d0c04dda14537732cde4491d87c5
#
_entry.id   6ee2d0c04dda14537732cde4491d87c5
#
_cell.length_a   1.000
_cell.length_b   1.000
_cell.length_c   1.000
_cell.angle_alpha   90.00
_cell.angle_beta   90.00
_cell.angle_gamma   90.00
#
_symmetry.space_group_name_H-M   'P 1'
#
loop_
_entity.id
_entity.type
_entity.pdbx_description
1 polymer ?
#
loop_
_entity_poly.entity_id
_entity_poly.type
_entity_poly.pdbx_seq_one_letter_code
_entity_poly.pdbx_strand_id
1 'polypeptide(L)'
;MRKNRNIYPFFNKDSFHDACGIGFIVTLSGKPESRVLPLAIKGLQRLAHRGAISADKETGDGAGILTDIPKPFFRKILQTELGIKIPLRKKFSVGMAFTTPREITWLKKTVKAHAKSRGFAVIAFRNVKVNSKVLGQFAQSKQPLIVQFFLSESRKSNRPIEARLYLLRKELEKDFINQKKKTYICSLSSKTIVYKGLMTSAQLDHFYQDLT
;
A
#
# COMPACT_ATOMS: atom_id res chain seq x y z
N MET A 1 -3.25 -3.11 52.67
CA MET A 1 -3.14 -2.41 51.40
C MET A 1 -3.21 -3.43 50.24
N ARG A 2 -4.37 -3.53 49.55
CA ARG A 2 -4.51 -4.43 48.40
C ARG A 2 -3.91 -3.72 47.18
N LYS A 3 -2.79 -4.27 46.62
CA LYS A 3 -2.26 -3.83 45.34
C LYS A 3 -3.30 -4.15 44.24
N ASN A 4 -3.85 -3.10 43.65
CA ASN A 4 -4.67 -3.22 42.45
C ASN A 4 -3.81 -3.94 41.34
N ARG A 5 -4.09 -5.22 41.10
CA ARG A 5 -3.60 -5.92 39.94
C ARG A 5 -4.36 -5.38 38.74
N ASN A 6 -3.67 -4.68 37.83
CA ASN A 6 -4.23 -4.31 36.55
C ASN A 6 -4.72 -5.59 35.84
N ILE A 7 -6.04 -5.75 35.76
CA ILE A 7 -6.70 -6.91 35.17
C ILE A 7 -6.50 -6.94 33.64
N TYR A 8 -6.04 -5.82 33.07
CA TYR A 8 -5.81 -5.67 31.62
C TYR A 8 -4.35 -5.26 31.37
N PRO A 9 -3.41 -6.21 31.22
CA PRO A 9 -1.99 -5.91 31.05
C PRO A 9 -1.65 -5.14 29.76
N PHE A 10 -2.60 -5.06 28.82
CA PHE A 10 -2.46 -4.31 27.55
C PHE A 10 -3.13 -2.91 27.60
N PHE A 11 -3.80 -2.54 28.70
CA PHE A 11 -4.41 -1.23 28.88
C PHE A 11 -3.63 -0.42 29.91
N ASN A 12 -2.78 0.48 29.45
CA ASN A 12 -2.23 1.51 30.29
C ASN A 12 -3.21 2.69 30.32
N LYS A 13 -3.67 3.12 31.51
CA LYS A 13 -4.62 4.24 31.66
C LYS A 13 -4.09 5.57 31.09
N ASP A 14 -2.77 5.68 30.94
CA ASP A 14 -2.09 6.86 30.40
C ASP A 14 -1.76 6.75 28.92
N SER A 15 -2.18 5.67 28.24
CA SER A 15 -2.01 5.56 26.78
C SER A 15 -3.06 6.37 26.06
N PHE A 16 -2.64 7.21 25.12
CA PHE A 16 -3.51 7.86 24.16
C PHE A 16 -4.41 6.81 23.50
N HIS A 17 -5.72 7.00 23.61
CA HIS A 17 -6.68 6.16 22.92
C HIS A 17 -6.85 6.67 21.49
N ASP A 18 -6.16 6.05 20.54
CA ASP A 18 -6.37 6.32 19.13
C ASP A 18 -7.75 5.81 18.70
N ALA A 19 -8.54 6.68 18.09
CA ALA A 19 -9.84 6.33 17.56
C ALA A 19 -9.70 5.92 16.09
N CYS A 20 -9.49 4.62 15.82
CA CYS A 20 -9.49 4.08 14.46
C CYS A 20 -10.88 3.58 14.05
N GLY A 21 -11.25 3.80 12.79
CA GLY A 21 -12.38 3.16 12.14
C GLY A 21 -11.88 2.08 11.16
N ILE A 22 -12.36 0.86 11.31
CA ILE A 22 -12.04 -0.27 10.41
C ILE A 22 -13.33 -0.93 9.94
N GLY A 23 -13.34 -1.36 8.68
CA GLY A 23 -14.43 -2.13 8.10
C GLY A 23 -13.91 -3.07 7.02
N PHE A 24 -14.72 -4.06 6.65
CA PHE A 24 -14.42 -4.96 5.54
C PHE A 24 -15.68 -5.25 4.72
N ILE A 25 -15.50 -5.53 3.43
CA ILE A 25 -16.55 -5.97 2.52
C ILE A 25 -16.00 -7.14 1.72
N VAL A 26 -16.74 -8.24 1.70
CA VAL A 26 -16.35 -9.44 0.96
C VAL A 26 -17.54 -9.99 0.18
N THR A 27 -17.27 -10.72 -0.90
CA THR A 27 -18.27 -11.52 -1.62
C THR A 27 -18.28 -12.94 -1.06
N LEU A 28 -19.45 -13.46 -0.72
CA LEU A 28 -19.58 -14.83 -0.25
C LEU A 28 -19.35 -15.86 -1.38
N SER A 29 -19.54 -15.43 -2.64
CA SER A 29 -19.30 -16.27 -3.82
C SER A 29 -17.83 -16.58 -4.08
N GLY A 30 -16.90 -15.85 -3.43
CA GLY A 30 -15.46 -15.93 -3.70
C GLY A 30 -15.05 -15.45 -5.10
N LYS A 31 -15.99 -14.90 -5.89
CA LYS A 31 -15.72 -14.36 -7.22
C LYS A 31 -15.49 -12.85 -7.15
N PRO A 32 -14.57 -12.29 -7.98
CA PRO A 32 -14.41 -10.85 -8.09
C PRO A 32 -15.72 -10.17 -8.52
N GLU A 33 -16.12 -9.12 -7.80
CA GLU A 33 -17.29 -8.32 -8.12
C GLU A 33 -16.92 -6.85 -8.17
N SER A 34 -17.31 -6.16 -9.25
CA SER A 34 -16.96 -4.75 -9.47
C SER A 34 -17.55 -3.80 -8.42
N ARG A 35 -18.67 -4.17 -7.79
CA ARG A 35 -19.32 -3.37 -6.74
C ARG A 35 -18.58 -3.34 -5.40
N VAL A 36 -17.64 -4.27 -5.13
CA VAL A 36 -16.96 -4.39 -3.83
C VAL A 36 -16.12 -3.15 -3.53
N LEU A 37 -15.31 -2.71 -4.49
CA LEU A 37 -14.45 -1.54 -4.30
C LEU A 37 -15.25 -0.24 -4.07
N PRO A 38 -16.26 0.12 -4.88
CA PRO A 38 -17.09 1.29 -4.61
C PRO A 38 -17.80 1.24 -3.25
N LEU A 39 -18.30 0.06 -2.84
CA LEU A 39 -18.93 -0.11 -1.53
C LEU A 39 -17.91 0.06 -0.39
N ALA A 40 -16.69 -0.44 -0.54
CA ALA A 40 -15.63 -0.29 0.44
C ALA A 40 -15.20 1.17 0.59
N ILE A 41 -15.06 1.91 -0.51
CA ILE A 41 -14.79 3.36 -0.51
C ILE A 41 -15.93 4.10 0.20
N LYS A 42 -17.19 3.82 -0.15
CA LYS A 42 -18.35 4.41 0.54
C LYS A 42 -18.41 4.08 2.04
N GLY A 43 -18.06 2.84 2.40
CA GLY A 43 -17.94 2.43 3.80
C GLY A 43 -16.85 3.21 4.54
N LEU A 44 -15.68 3.37 3.92
CA LEU A 44 -14.57 4.16 4.45
C LEU A 44 -14.96 5.63 4.64
N GLN A 45 -15.65 6.25 3.68
CA GLN A 45 -16.14 7.62 3.76
C GLN A 45 -17.11 7.82 4.92
N ARG A 46 -17.96 6.83 5.23
CA ARG A 46 -18.88 6.87 6.39
C ARG A 46 -18.16 6.79 7.74
N LEU A 47 -16.90 6.37 7.78
CA LEU A 47 -16.06 6.38 8.97
C LEU A 47 -15.34 7.73 9.18
N ALA A 48 -15.61 8.77 8.39
CA ALA A 48 -14.96 10.08 8.48
C ALA A 48 -15.04 10.71 9.90
N HIS A 49 -16.14 10.46 10.62
CA HIS A 49 -16.33 10.92 12.01
C HIS A 49 -15.35 10.30 13.02
N ARG A 50 -14.60 9.26 12.62
CA ARG A 50 -13.57 8.59 13.44
C ARG A 50 -12.17 9.09 13.15
N GLY A 51 -11.98 9.91 12.10
CA GLY A 51 -10.70 10.50 11.73
C GLY A 51 -10.52 11.89 12.34
N ALA A 52 -9.28 12.26 12.63
CA ALA A 52 -8.91 13.61 12.99
C ALA A 52 -8.58 14.44 11.75
N ILE A 53 -8.77 15.75 11.86
CA ILE A 53 -8.42 16.72 10.83
C ILE A 53 -7.42 17.70 11.43
N SER A 54 -6.34 17.99 10.69
CA SER A 54 -5.31 18.95 11.08
C SER A 54 -5.82 20.39 11.16
N ALA A 55 -4.99 21.29 11.67
CA ALA A 55 -5.30 22.71 11.80
C ALA A 55 -5.65 23.41 10.49
N ASP A 56 -5.18 22.89 9.34
CA ASP A 56 -5.55 23.37 8.00
C ASP A 56 -6.98 22.99 7.59
N LYS A 57 -7.69 22.22 8.39
CA LYS A 57 -9.06 21.73 8.18
C LYS A 57 -9.25 20.87 6.91
N GLU A 58 -8.15 20.49 6.25
CA GLU A 58 -8.14 19.75 4.98
C GLU A 58 -7.29 18.47 5.04
N THR A 59 -6.24 18.47 5.88
CA THR A 59 -5.37 17.30 6.04
C THR A 59 -5.96 16.35 7.07
N GLY A 60 -6.29 15.12 6.67
CA GLY A 60 -6.71 14.06 7.58
C GLY A 60 -5.51 13.36 8.24
N ASP A 61 -5.76 12.66 9.33
CA ASP A 61 -4.78 11.84 10.07
C ASP A 61 -4.37 10.56 9.31
N GLY A 62 -5.16 10.16 8.33
CA GLY A 62 -4.86 9.07 7.41
C GLY A 62 -6.07 8.25 7.02
N ALA A 63 -6.08 7.84 5.75
CA ALA A 63 -7.06 6.90 5.23
C ALA A 63 -6.38 5.87 4.31
N GLY A 64 -7.00 4.70 4.16
CA GLY A 64 -6.49 3.69 3.27
C GLY A 64 -7.46 2.56 3.01
N ILE A 65 -7.17 1.81 1.94
CA ILE A 65 -7.91 0.62 1.55
C ILE A 65 -6.92 -0.49 1.17
N LEU A 66 -7.21 -1.70 1.63
CA LEU A 66 -6.58 -2.92 1.15
C LEU A 66 -7.57 -3.65 0.26
N THR A 67 -7.15 -4.00 -0.95
CA THR A 67 -7.99 -4.72 -1.91
C THR A 67 -7.19 -5.84 -2.58
N ASP A 68 -7.90 -6.77 -3.21
CA ASP A 68 -7.26 -7.73 -4.11
C ASP A 68 -6.56 -7.02 -5.26
N ILE A 69 -5.48 -7.63 -5.77
CA ILE A 69 -4.77 -7.10 -6.94
C ILE A 69 -5.62 -7.34 -8.19
N PRO A 70 -6.21 -6.30 -8.82
CA PRO A 70 -6.99 -6.43 -10.04
C PRO A 70 -6.07 -6.72 -11.24
N LYS A 71 -5.70 -7.98 -11.44
CA LYS A 71 -4.75 -8.42 -12.46
C LYS A 71 -5.06 -7.91 -13.88
N PRO A 72 -6.35 -7.93 -14.35
CA PRO A 72 -6.68 -7.39 -15.67
C PRO A 72 -6.38 -5.89 -15.79
N PHE A 73 -6.73 -5.11 -14.77
CA PHE A 73 -6.46 -3.68 -14.70
C PHE A 73 -4.96 -3.38 -14.82
N PHE A 74 -4.12 -4.05 -14.01
CA PHE A 74 -2.68 -3.82 -14.07
C PHE A 74 -2.04 -4.27 -15.39
N ARG A 75 -2.55 -5.34 -16.01
CA ARG A 75 -2.09 -5.71 -17.38
C ARG A 75 -2.40 -4.60 -18.39
N LYS A 76 -3.62 -4.05 -18.34
CA LYS A 76 -4.02 -2.94 -19.20
C LYS A 76 -3.11 -1.72 -18.98
N ILE A 77 -2.94 -1.30 -17.73
CA ILE A 77 -2.10 -0.14 -17.36
C ILE A 77 -0.65 -0.33 -17.82
N LEU A 78 -0.03 -1.48 -17.55
CA LEU A 78 1.35 -1.74 -17.97
C LEU A 78 1.51 -1.70 -19.48
N GLN A 79 0.51 -2.16 -20.22
CA GLN A 79 0.51 -2.08 -21.68
C GLN A 79 0.32 -0.64 -22.17
N THR A 80 -0.64 0.10 -21.60
CA THR A 80 -0.96 1.46 -22.09
C THR A 80 0.04 2.52 -21.63
N GLU A 81 0.57 2.42 -20.41
CA GLU A 81 1.50 3.43 -19.87
C GLU A 81 2.97 3.11 -20.15
N LEU A 82 3.35 1.85 -20.24
CA LEU A 82 4.75 1.43 -20.33
C LEU A 82 5.05 0.56 -21.56
N GLY A 83 4.07 0.26 -22.40
CA GLY A 83 4.23 -0.62 -23.56
C GLY A 83 4.52 -2.10 -23.22
N ILE A 84 4.32 -2.49 -21.94
CA ILE A 84 4.70 -3.82 -21.45
C ILE A 84 3.49 -4.74 -21.46
N LYS A 85 3.47 -5.72 -22.36
CA LYS A 85 2.42 -6.76 -22.44
C LYS A 85 2.76 -7.95 -21.57
N ILE A 86 1.96 -8.19 -20.52
CA ILE A 86 2.07 -9.38 -19.67
C ILE A 86 1.07 -10.44 -20.12
N PRO A 87 1.54 -11.64 -20.57
CA PRO A 87 0.66 -12.73 -20.96
C PRO A 87 -0.32 -13.14 -19.85
N LEU A 88 -1.55 -13.56 -20.20
CA LEU A 88 -2.58 -13.95 -19.23
C LEU A 88 -2.12 -15.05 -18.26
N ARG A 89 -1.36 -16.01 -18.75
CA ARG A 89 -0.82 -17.14 -17.95
C ARG A 89 0.28 -16.70 -16.97
N LYS A 90 0.93 -15.57 -17.23
CA LYS A 90 2.04 -15.10 -16.37
C LYS A 90 1.49 -14.47 -15.10
N LYS A 91 1.77 -15.12 -13.97
CA LYS A 91 1.48 -14.58 -12.64
C LYS A 91 2.48 -13.48 -12.28
N PHE A 92 2.03 -12.48 -11.56
CA PHE A 92 2.88 -11.42 -11.05
C PHE A 92 2.40 -10.95 -9.67
N SER A 93 3.31 -10.36 -8.93
CA SER A 93 3.11 -9.72 -7.64
C SER A 93 3.29 -8.21 -7.79
N VAL A 94 2.68 -7.45 -6.91
CA VAL A 94 2.77 -5.99 -6.92
C VAL A 94 3.32 -5.51 -5.59
N GLY A 95 4.36 -4.69 -5.66
CA GLY A 95 4.84 -3.90 -4.53
C GLY A 95 4.42 -2.44 -4.69
N MET A 96 4.07 -1.79 -3.58
CA MET A 96 3.86 -0.36 -3.51
C MET A 96 4.85 0.24 -2.52
N ALA A 97 5.65 1.18 -2.97
CA ALA A 97 6.64 1.87 -2.18
C ALA A 97 6.38 3.38 -2.18
N PHE A 98 6.63 4.02 -1.05
CA PHE A 98 6.65 5.47 -0.91
C PHE A 98 8.11 5.89 -0.78
N THR A 99 8.52 6.84 -1.61
CA THR A 99 9.92 7.25 -1.73
C THR A 99 10.04 8.75 -2.00
N THR A 100 11.24 9.25 -2.10
CA THR A 100 11.51 10.64 -2.53
C THR A 100 12.09 10.66 -3.95
N PRO A 101 11.97 11.77 -4.68
CA PRO A 101 12.61 11.92 -6.00
C PRO A 101 14.12 11.63 -5.97
N ARG A 102 14.80 11.95 -4.86
CA ARG A 102 16.25 11.71 -4.69
C ARG A 102 16.59 10.23 -4.50
N GLU A 103 15.64 9.42 -4.02
CA GLU A 103 15.86 8.02 -3.66
C GLU A 103 15.33 7.02 -4.69
N ILE A 104 14.55 7.45 -5.70
CA ILE A 104 13.89 6.53 -6.65
C ILE A 104 14.87 5.65 -7.42
N THR A 105 15.99 6.20 -7.87
CA THR A 105 17.01 5.43 -8.61
C THR A 105 17.64 4.37 -7.72
N TRP A 106 17.95 4.73 -6.49
CA TRP A 106 18.45 3.79 -5.48
C TRP A 106 17.41 2.72 -5.16
N LEU A 107 16.15 3.09 -4.91
CA LEU A 107 15.05 2.14 -4.69
C LEU A 107 14.96 1.11 -5.83
N LYS A 108 14.95 1.57 -7.07
CA LYS A 108 14.86 0.68 -8.25
C LYS A 108 16.03 -0.30 -8.32
N LYS A 109 17.27 0.16 -8.03
CA LYS A 109 18.47 -0.68 -7.98
C LYS A 109 18.37 -1.72 -6.86
N THR A 110 18.01 -1.30 -5.66
CA THR A 110 17.89 -2.16 -4.47
C THR A 110 16.79 -3.23 -4.66
N VAL A 111 15.61 -2.84 -5.14
CA VAL A 111 14.53 -3.78 -5.44
C VAL A 111 14.96 -4.82 -6.48
N LYS A 112 15.65 -4.41 -7.57
CA LYS A 112 16.15 -5.36 -8.58
C LYS A 112 17.14 -6.37 -8.00
N ALA A 113 18.08 -5.91 -7.16
CA ALA A 113 19.09 -6.77 -6.55
C ALA A 113 18.47 -7.82 -5.62
N HIS A 114 17.64 -7.38 -4.66
CA HIS A 114 16.99 -8.29 -3.72
C HIS A 114 15.95 -9.20 -4.38
N ALA A 115 15.19 -8.70 -5.35
CA ALA A 115 14.26 -9.53 -6.11
C ALA A 115 15.00 -10.70 -6.79
N LYS A 116 16.13 -10.41 -7.47
CA LYS A 116 16.96 -11.41 -8.14
C LYS A 116 17.47 -12.48 -7.15
N SER A 117 17.99 -12.07 -5.98
CA SER A 117 18.49 -13.00 -4.97
C SER A 117 17.39 -13.93 -4.42
N ARG A 118 16.14 -13.46 -4.37
CA ARG A 118 14.96 -14.21 -3.92
C ARG A 118 14.22 -14.95 -5.03
N GLY A 119 14.80 -14.99 -6.26
CA GLY A 119 14.22 -15.71 -7.40
C GLY A 119 13.02 -15.03 -8.01
N PHE A 120 13.02 -13.69 -8.00
CA PHE A 120 12.07 -12.87 -8.73
C PHE A 120 12.77 -12.04 -9.80
N ALA A 121 12.07 -11.79 -10.89
CA ALA A 121 12.46 -10.81 -11.90
C ALA A 121 11.53 -9.59 -11.80
N VAL A 122 12.10 -8.40 -11.89
CA VAL A 122 11.33 -7.16 -11.98
C VAL A 122 10.80 -7.01 -13.39
N ILE A 123 9.49 -6.92 -13.55
CA ILE A 123 8.82 -6.69 -14.84
C ILE A 123 8.86 -5.19 -15.17
N ALA A 124 8.46 -4.36 -14.22
CA ALA A 124 8.31 -2.93 -14.41
C ALA A 124 8.37 -2.16 -13.10
N PHE A 125 8.65 -0.86 -13.20
CA PHE A 125 8.35 0.16 -12.20
C PHE A 125 7.38 1.17 -12.81
N ARG A 126 6.36 1.56 -12.06
CA ARG A 126 5.36 2.54 -12.46
C ARG A 126 5.25 3.62 -11.38
N ASN A 127 5.29 4.88 -11.76
CA ASN A 127 4.86 5.95 -10.87
C ASN A 127 3.33 5.97 -10.84
N VAL A 128 2.75 5.90 -9.65
CA VAL A 128 1.29 5.93 -9.51
C VAL A 128 0.78 7.33 -9.83
N LYS A 129 -0.23 7.40 -10.70
CA LYS A 129 -0.89 8.68 -11.02
C LYS A 129 -1.78 9.09 -9.86
N VAL A 130 -1.54 10.29 -9.35
CA VAL A 130 -2.28 10.85 -8.21
C VAL A 130 -2.71 12.29 -8.51
N ASN A 131 -3.81 12.70 -7.92
CA ASN A 131 -4.28 14.08 -7.95
C ASN A 131 -3.92 14.78 -6.63
N SER A 132 -2.79 15.44 -6.60
CA SER A 132 -2.31 16.15 -5.38
C SER A 132 -3.18 17.33 -4.97
N LYS A 133 -3.98 17.89 -5.89
CA LYS A 133 -4.82 19.07 -5.63
C LYS A 133 -5.95 18.80 -4.62
N VAL A 134 -6.30 17.54 -4.38
CA VAL A 134 -7.34 17.17 -3.42
C VAL A 134 -6.86 17.09 -1.98
N LEU A 135 -5.54 17.16 -1.76
CA LEU A 135 -4.92 17.10 -0.43
C LEU A 135 -4.86 18.48 0.21
N GLY A 136 -4.95 18.55 1.54
CA GLY A 136 -4.62 19.75 2.30
C GLY A 136 -3.15 20.16 2.13
N GLN A 137 -2.84 21.43 2.33
CA GLN A 137 -1.51 22.00 2.10
C GLN A 137 -0.39 21.26 2.86
N PHE A 138 -0.65 20.90 4.12
CA PHE A 138 0.31 20.15 4.91
C PHE A 138 0.64 18.80 4.29
N ALA A 139 -0.38 18.02 3.90
CA ALA A 139 -0.21 16.72 3.25
C ALA A 139 0.49 16.85 1.90
N GLN A 140 0.16 17.87 1.09
CA GLN A 140 0.85 18.13 -0.18
C GLN A 140 2.35 18.38 0.03
N SER A 141 2.74 19.18 1.02
CA SER A 141 4.14 19.49 1.33
C SER A 141 4.97 18.27 1.75
N LYS A 142 4.34 17.22 2.23
CA LYS A 142 4.95 15.96 2.69
C LYS A 142 4.71 14.79 1.75
N GLN A 143 4.02 15.03 0.63
CA GLN A 143 3.64 13.97 -0.29
C GLN A 143 4.87 13.22 -0.84
N PRO A 144 4.95 11.91 -0.66
CA PRO A 144 6.00 11.10 -1.27
C PRO A 144 5.70 10.83 -2.74
N LEU A 145 6.73 10.44 -3.48
CA LEU A 145 6.57 9.77 -4.76
C LEU A 145 6.08 8.34 -4.50
N ILE A 146 5.00 7.95 -5.16
CA ILE A 146 4.40 6.63 -5.01
C ILE A 146 4.77 5.77 -6.20
N VAL A 147 5.46 4.65 -5.94
CA VAL A 147 6.00 3.77 -6.97
C VAL A 147 5.45 2.38 -6.80
N GLN A 148 4.86 1.85 -7.86
CA GLN A 148 4.55 0.43 -7.98
C GLN A 148 5.69 -0.30 -8.67
N PHE A 149 6.00 -1.52 -8.21
CA PHE A 149 6.91 -2.42 -8.88
C PHE A 149 6.28 -3.79 -9.03
N PHE A 150 6.48 -4.37 -10.21
CA PHE A 150 5.85 -5.62 -10.62
C PHE A 150 6.91 -6.70 -10.70
N LEU A 151 6.65 -7.82 -10.01
CA LEU A 151 7.57 -8.94 -9.92
C LEU A 151 6.94 -10.19 -10.54
N SER A 152 7.72 -10.97 -11.28
CA SER A 152 7.37 -12.34 -11.65
C SER A 152 8.37 -13.32 -11.05
N GLU A 153 7.93 -14.53 -10.79
CA GLU A 153 8.86 -15.59 -10.42
C GLU A 153 9.81 -15.91 -11.58
N SER A 154 11.11 -15.89 -11.30
CA SER A 154 12.17 -16.28 -12.26
C SER A 154 12.77 -17.64 -11.93
N ARG A 155 12.52 -18.16 -10.73
CA ARG A 155 12.97 -19.47 -10.27
C ARG A 155 11.84 -20.17 -9.51
N LYS A 156 11.59 -21.43 -9.83
CA LYS A 156 10.67 -22.29 -9.04
C LYS A 156 11.19 -22.47 -7.62
N SER A 157 10.29 -22.57 -6.67
CA SER A 157 10.60 -22.77 -5.26
C SER A 157 9.48 -23.57 -4.58
N ASN A 158 9.84 -24.42 -3.64
CA ASN A 158 8.89 -25.15 -2.81
C ASN A 158 8.27 -24.26 -1.70
N ARG A 159 8.82 -23.06 -1.46
CA ARG A 159 8.25 -22.11 -0.49
C ARG A 159 7.09 -21.36 -1.14
N PRO A 160 6.00 -21.13 -0.38
CA PRO A 160 4.88 -20.30 -0.84
C PRO A 160 5.35 -18.91 -1.30
N ILE A 161 4.75 -18.40 -2.36
CA ILE A 161 5.14 -17.11 -2.95
C ILE A 161 5.03 -15.96 -1.93
N GLU A 162 3.96 -15.94 -1.11
CA GLU A 162 3.77 -14.88 -0.10
C GLU A 162 4.88 -14.89 0.96
N ALA A 163 5.32 -16.07 1.39
CA ALA A 163 6.44 -16.17 2.34
C ALA A 163 7.75 -15.62 1.74
N ARG A 164 8.00 -15.85 0.45
CA ARG A 164 9.17 -15.32 -0.26
C ARG A 164 9.09 -13.81 -0.45
N LEU A 165 7.90 -13.28 -0.77
CA LEU A 165 7.65 -11.85 -0.88
C LEU A 165 7.78 -11.15 0.48
N TYR A 166 7.31 -11.78 1.56
CA TYR A 166 7.51 -11.29 2.91
C TYR A 166 9.00 -11.17 3.27
N LEU A 167 9.79 -12.21 3.00
CA LEU A 167 11.24 -12.17 3.23
C LEU A 167 11.92 -11.10 2.38
N LEU A 168 11.55 -10.98 1.11
CA LEU A 168 12.04 -9.92 0.23
C LEU A 168 11.72 -8.54 0.81
N ARG A 169 10.48 -8.33 1.28
CA ARG A 169 10.07 -7.08 1.91
C ARG A 169 10.95 -6.78 3.14
N LYS A 170 11.18 -7.76 4.02
CA LYS A 170 12.00 -7.58 5.22
C LYS A 170 13.46 -7.23 4.93
N GLU A 171 14.04 -7.80 3.89
CA GLU A 171 15.38 -7.44 3.43
C GLU A 171 15.45 -6.01 2.89
N LEU A 172 14.47 -5.62 2.07
CA LEU A 172 14.37 -4.24 1.58
C LEU A 172 14.22 -3.25 2.74
N GLU A 173 13.30 -3.51 3.69
CA GLU A 173 13.09 -2.67 4.87
C GLU A 173 14.36 -2.53 5.71
N LYS A 174 15.11 -3.63 5.90
CA LYS A 174 16.40 -3.61 6.61
C LYS A 174 17.41 -2.70 5.92
N ASP A 175 17.53 -2.79 4.59
CA ASP A 175 18.44 -1.94 3.83
C ASP A 175 18.02 -0.48 3.90
N PHE A 176 16.71 -0.19 3.86
CA PHE A 176 16.20 1.18 3.97
C PHE A 176 16.59 1.81 5.32
N ILE A 177 16.46 1.04 6.40
CA ILE A 177 16.86 1.48 7.74
C ILE A 177 18.38 1.69 7.82
N ASN A 178 19.17 0.70 7.39
CA ASN A 178 20.62 0.75 7.44
C ASN A 178 21.20 1.93 6.65
N GLN A 179 20.59 2.26 5.50
CA GLN A 179 20.98 3.36 4.63
C GLN A 179 20.29 4.69 5.00
N LYS A 180 19.56 4.73 6.13
CA LYS A 180 18.80 5.92 6.61
C LYS A 180 17.91 6.54 5.53
N LYS A 181 17.22 5.69 4.74
CA LYS A 181 16.33 6.12 3.66
C LYS A 181 14.94 6.46 4.19
N LYS A 182 14.30 7.46 3.57
CA LYS A 182 12.90 7.82 3.82
C LYS A 182 11.92 6.93 3.07
N THR A 183 12.43 6.01 2.26
CA THR A 183 11.65 5.04 1.48
C THR A 183 11.10 3.94 2.39
N TYR A 184 9.85 3.51 2.15
CA TYR A 184 9.29 2.33 2.79
C TYR A 184 8.34 1.56 1.86
N ILE A 185 8.14 0.27 2.14
CA ILE A 185 7.21 -0.58 1.39
C ILE A 185 5.84 -0.53 2.05
N CYS A 186 4.86 0.02 1.35
CA CYS A 186 3.46 0.06 1.80
C CYS A 186 2.85 -1.36 1.77
N SER A 187 3.01 -2.05 0.64
CA SER A 187 2.57 -3.45 0.45
C SER A 187 3.48 -4.17 -0.55
N LEU A 188 3.58 -5.49 -0.41
CA LEU A 188 4.23 -6.39 -1.38
C LEU A 188 3.56 -7.76 -1.28
N SER A 189 2.76 -8.12 -2.29
CA SER A 189 1.99 -9.36 -2.29
C SER A 189 1.67 -9.81 -3.72
N SER A 190 1.32 -11.08 -3.88
CA SER A 190 0.74 -11.64 -5.10
C SER A 190 -0.79 -11.59 -5.10
N LYS A 191 -1.39 -11.25 -3.95
CA LYS A 191 -2.84 -11.29 -3.71
C LYS A 191 -3.44 -9.91 -3.52
N THR A 192 -2.84 -9.09 -2.63
CA THR A 192 -3.43 -7.83 -2.17
C THR A 192 -2.53 -6.62 -2.41
N ILE A 193 -3.14 -5.45 -2.48
CA ILE A 193 -2.45 -4.15 -2.59
C ILE A 193 -3.08 -3.16 -1.63
N VAL A 194 -2.26 -2.25 -1.08
CA VAL A 194 -2.71 -1.20 -0.15
C VAL A 194 -2.55 0.16 -0.78
N TYR A 195 -3.61 0.93 -0.82
CA TYR A 195 -3.63 2.36 -1.11
C TYR A 195 -3.88 3.12 0.18
N LYS A 196 -3.00 4.04 0.55
CA LYS A 196 -3.14 4.83 1.78
C LYS A 196 -2.39 6.15 1.69
N GLY A 197 -2.71 7.08 2.58
CA GLY A 197 -1.99 8.34 2.68
C GLY A 197 -2.47 9.21 3.82
N LEU A 198 -1.76 10.31 4.03
CA LEU A 198 -2.11 11.36 4.98
C LEU A 198 -3.21 12.23 4.35
N MET A 199 -4.46 11.79 4.52
CA MET A 199 -5.63 12.38 3.88
C MET A 199 -6.90 11.97 4.63
N THR A 200 -8.00 12.65 4.35
CA THR A 200 -9.32 12.21 4.82
C THR A 200 -9.84 11.02 4.01
N SER A 201 -10.78 10.29 4.55
CA SER A 201 -11.41 9.17 3.84
C SER A 201 -12.12 9.59 2.53
N ALA A 202 -12.62 10.82 2.46
CA ALA A 202 -13.27 11.36 1.27
C ALA A 202 -12.29 11.73 0.14
N GLN A 203 -11.01 11.91 0.47
CA GLN A 203 -9.99 12.28 -0.52
C GLN A 203 -9.36 11.07 -1.21
N LEU A 204 -9.49 9.86 -0.66
CA LEU A 204 -8.70 8.68 -1.07
C LEU A 204 -8.92 8.30 -2.54
N ASP A 205 -10.16 8.16 -2.98
CA ASP A 205 -10.53 7.79 -4.36
C ASP A 205 -10.31 8.94 -5.35
N HIS A 206 -10.45 10.19 -4.90
CA HIS A 206 -10.11 11.37 -5.71
C HIS A 206 -8.59 11.56 -5.85
N PHE A 207 -7.81 11.10 -4.89
CA PHE A 207 -6.35 11.17 -4.93
C PHE A 207 -5.75 10.07 -5.83
N TYR A 208 -6.15 8.80 -5.64
CA TYR A 208 -5.63 7.68 -6.42
C TYR A 208 -6.48 7.42 -7.66
N GLN A 209 -5.97 7.78 -8.84
CA GLN A 209 -6.65 7.51 -10.11
C GLN A 209 -6.85 6.02 -10.42
N ASP A 210 -6.11 5.14 -9.73
CA ASP A 210 -6.28 3.68 -9.85
C ASP A 210 -7.56 3.16 -9.17
N LEU A 211 -8.24 3.98 -8.35
CA LEU A 211 -9.44 3.60 -7.58
C LEU A 211 -10.75 4.08 -8.22
N THR A 212 -10.68 4.82 -9.34
CA THR A 212 -11.82 5.38 -10.08
C THR A 212 -12.18 4.56 -11.32
#